data_b457b1a7fe0bd744236beb1a99e15946
#
_entry.id   b457b1a7fe0bd744236beb1a99e15946
#
_cell.length_a   1.000
_cell.length_b   1.000
_cell.length_c   1.000
_cell.angle_alpha   90.00
_cell.angle_beta   90.00
_cell.angle_gamma   90.00
#
_symmetry.space_group_name_H-M   'P 1'
#
loop_
_entity.id
_entity.type
_entity.pdbx_description
1 polymer ?
#
loop_
_entity_poly.entity_id
_entity_poly.type
_entity_poly.pdbx_seq_one_letter_code
_entity_poly.pdbx_strand_id
1 'polypeptide(L)'
;VGISPLVKDREEIFLTDLEQVQIVDPAEVKLVADASPFYKRALLYLESQWRQQIPTDANLHIGHQAAMDLMPYQLDPAKLSLQRPRQRILIADTVGLGKTLEAGILMSELIARGKGKRILVVTVKSMMTQFQKEMWNRFTIPLVRLDSKRIQKIRANLPSNYNPFFYYDKTIISIDTLKRDVEYRTHLENAYWDIIVIDEAQNVAERGDHQAQRSRLAKLLADRSDTMIMLSATPHDGRAKSFASLMNML
;
A
#
# COMPACT_ATOMS: atom_id res chain seq x y z
N VAL A 1 -19.78 -10.82 34.78
CA VAL A 1 -20.61 -10.88 33.57
C VAL A 1 -19.68 -10.84 32.37
N GLY A 2 -19.40 -11.99 31.77
CA GLY A 2 -18.67 -12.05 30.53
C GLY A 2 -19.58 -11.62 29.38
N ILE A 3 -19.41 -10.43 28.83
CA ILE A 3 -20.06 -10.05 27.59
C ILE A 3 -19.35 -10.81 26.49
N SER A 4 -19.99 -11.83 25.93
CA SER A 4 -19.45 -12.51 24.76
C SER A 4 -19.57 -11.59 23.55
N PRO A 5 -18.45 -11.24 22.86
CA PRO A 5 -18.52 -10.41 21.67
C PRO A 5 -19.16 -11.12 20.46
N LEU A 6 -19.55 -12.38 20.61
CA LEU A 6 -20.17 -13.19 19.56
C LEU A 6 -21.69 -13.11 19.54
N VAL A 7 -22.31 -12.49 20.53
CA VAL A 7 -23.78 -12.38 20.62
C VAL A 7 -24.18 -10.97 20.23
N LYS A 8 -24.72 -10.80 19.02
CA LYS A 8 -25.17 -9.50 18.50
C LYS A 8 -26.50 -9.02 19.04
N ASP A 9 -27.28 -9.90 19.65
CA ASP A 9 -28.62 -9.62 20.22
C ASP A 9 -28.59 -9.83 21.73
N ARG A 10 -29.40 -9.06 22.44
CA ARG A 10 -29.62 -9.26 23.87
C ARG A 10 -30.29 -10.63 24.07
N GLU A 11 -29.49 -11.65 24.35
CA GLU A 11 -30.02 -12.90 24.84
C GLU A 11 -30.26 -12.77 26.34
N GLU A 12 -31.42 -13.13 26.77
CA GLU A 12 -31.72 -13.33 28.19
C GLU A 12 -30.92 -14.56 28.64
N ILE A 13 -29.96 -14.33 29.51
CA ILE A 13 -29.20 -15.43 30.12
C ILE A 13 -30.03 -15.96 31.29
N PHE A 14 -30.58 -17.15 31.14
CA PHE A 14 -31.21 -17.86 32.23
C PHE A 14 -30.12 -18.43 33.13
N LEU A 15 -30.05 -17.93 34.36
CA LEU A 15 -29.17 -18.48 35.37
C LEU A 15 -29.84 -19.72 35.95
N THR A 16 -29.09 -20.78 36.17
CA THR A 16 -29.55 -21.94 36.92
C THR A 16 -29.66 -21.57 38.39
N ASP A 17 -30.54 -22.22 39.12
CA ASP A 17 -30.84 -21.94 40.55
C ASP A 17 -29.63 -22.01 41.51
N LEU A 18 -28.48 -22.43 40.99
CA LEU A 18 -27.21 -22.57 41.70
C LEU A 18 -26.26 -21.39 41.53
N GLU A 19 -26.58 -20.44 40.67
CA GLU A 19 -25.71 -19.32 40.37
C GLU A 19 -26.13 -18.05 41.09
N GLN A 20 -25.27 -17.53 41.93
CA GLN A 20 -25.45 -16.22 42.57
C GLN A 20 -24.90 -15.13 41.62
N VAL A 21 -25.77 -14.23 41.19
CA VAL A 21 -25.35 -13.02 40.45
C VAL A 21 -25.01 -11.93 41.47
N GLN A 22 -23.75 -11.53 41.46
CA GLN A 22 -23.31 -10.41 42.26
C GLN A 22 -22.98 -9.21 41.34
N ILE A 23 -23.63 -8.09 41.61
CA ILE A 23 -23.28 -6.84 40.90
C ILE A 23 -21.99 -6.33 41.55
N VAL A 24 -20.91 -6.28 40.76
CA VAL A 24 -19.61 -5.78 41.19
C VAL A 24 -19.38 -4.42 40.56
N ASP A 25 -18.96 -3.44 41.36
CA ASP A 25 -18.54 -2.14 40.85
C ASP A 25 -17.33 -2.34 39.93
N PRO A 26 -17.36 -1.85 38.69
CA PRO A 26 -16.20 -1.92 37.79
C PRO A 26 -14.90 -1.36 38.40
N ALA A 27 -14.98 -0.39 39.31
CA ALA A 27 -13.84 0.18 40.01
C ALA A 27 -13.19 -0.80 41.01
N GLU A 28 -13.94 -1.80 41.51
CA GLU A 28 -13.45 -2.81 42.45
C GLU A 28 -12.83 -4.03 41.77
N VAL A 29 -13.00 -4.15 40.44
CA VAL A 29 -12.47 -5.29 39.67
C VAL A 29 -10.94 -5.19 39.57
N LYS A 30 -10.27 -6.16 40.17
CA LYS A 30 -8.79 -6.27 40.05
C LYS A 30 -8.44 -7.13 38.86
N LEU A 31 -7.51 -6.61 38.02
CA LEU A 31 -6.91 -7.40 36.98
C LEU A 31 -5.93 -8.40 37.59
N VAL A 32 -6.12 -9.66 37.35
CA VAL A 32 -5.21 -10.74 37.74
C VAL A 32 -4.61 -11.38 36.49
N ALA A 33 -3.39 -11.92 36.64
CA ALA A 33 -2.77 -12.64 35.53
C ALA A 33 -3.61 -13.87 35.17
N ASP A 34 -3.88 -14.06 33.88
CA ASP A 34 -4.58 -15.24 33.39
C ASP A 34 -3.65 -16.46 33.47
N ALA A 35 -3.91 -17.35 34.43
CA ALA A 35 -3.19 -18.60 34.61
C ALA A 35 -3.89 -19.79 33.91
N SER A 36 -4.91 -19.54 33.11
CA SER A 36 -5.65 -20.60 32.39
C SER A 36 -4.77 -21.30 31.34
N PRO A 37 -5.03 -22.58 31.02
CA PRO A 37 -4.30 -23.27 29.95
C PRO A 37 -4.53 -22.66 28.57
N PHE A 38 -5.53 -21.79 28.44
CA PHE A 38 -5.89 -21.11 27.19
C PHE A 38 -5.31 -19.69 27.05
N TYR A 39 -4.53 -19.23 28.02
CA TYR A 39 -3.93 -17.88 28.01
C TYR A 39 -3.26 -17.52 26.70
N LYS A 40 -2.37 -18.40 26.21
CA LYS A 40 -1.66 -18.15 24.93
C LYS A 40 -2.62 -18.04 23.74
N ARG A 41 -3.68 -18.80 23.77
CA ARG A 41 -4.72 -18.81 22.73
C ARG A 41 -5.55 -17.53 22.75
N ALA A 42 -5.95 -17.08 23.93
CA ALA A 42 -6.65 -15.82 24.13
C ALA A 42 -5.77 -14.62 23.72
N LEU A 43 -4.51 -14.63 24.13
CA LEU A 43 -3.53 -13.60 23.72
C LEU A 43 -3.36 -13.51 22.20
N LEU A 44 -3.17 -14.64 21.52
CA LEU A 44 -3.07 -14.70 20.06
C LEU A 44 -4.35 -14.20 19.37
N TYR A 45 -5.50 -14.52 19.91
CA TYR A 45 -6.77 -14.06 19.38
C TYR A 45 -6.91 -12.53 19.51
N LEU A 46 -6.65 -11.98 20.69
CA LEU A 46 -6.70 -10.54 20.94
C LEU A 46 -5.70 -9.78 20.06
N GLU A 47 -4.47 -10.27 19.98
CA GLU A 47 -3.43 -9.73 19.11
C GLU A 47 -3.87 -9.73 17.62
N SER A 48 -4.46 -10.84 17.16
CA SER A 48 -5.00 -10.95 15.81
C SER A 48 -6.12 -9.95 15.55
N GLN A 49 -7.07 -9.80 16.48
CA GLN A 49 -8.17 -8.84 16.36
C GLN A 49 -7.64 -7.40 16.35
N TRP A 50 -6.68 -7.09 17.20
CA TRP A 50 -6.07 -5.76 17.24
C TRP A 50 -5.33 -5.42 15.94
N ARG A 51 -4.57 -6.36 15.39
CA ARG A 51 -3.87 -6.16 14.10
C ARG A 51 -4.81 -6.06 12.90
N GLN A 52 -6.02 -6.55 13.00
CA GLN A 52 -7.05 -6.43 11.97
C GLN A 52 -7.82 -5.11 12.03
N GLN A 53 -7.67 -4.32 13.09
CA GLN A 53 -8.33 -3.02 13.18
C GLN A 53 -7.73 -2.06 12.17
N ILE A 54 -8.62 -1.39 11.43
CA ILE A 54 -8.21 -0.37 10.44
C ILE A 54 -7.89 0.93 11.19
N PRO A 55 -6.65 1.44 11.11
CA PRO A 55 -6.30 2.72 11.69
C PRO A 55 -7.11 3.86 11.06
N THR A 56 -7.71 4.71 11.88
CA THR A 56 -8.54 5.84 11.43
C THR A 56 -7.86 7.20 11.59
N ASP A 57 -6.80 7.27 12.42
CA ASP A 57 -6.01 8.46 12.64
C ASP A 57 -4.86 8.61 11.63
N ALA A 58 -4.14 9.73 11.70
CA ALA A 58 -2.99 10.01 10.83
C ALA A 58 -1.65 9.52 11.39
N ASN A 59 -1.65 8.77 12.50
CA ASN A 59 -0.42 8.25 13.08
C ASN A 59 0.10 7.02 12.32
N LEU A 60 1.40 6.76 12.40
CA LEU A 60 2.00 5.56 11.81
C LEU A 60 1.79 4.36 12.76
N HIS A 61 1.25 3.28 12.25
CA HIS A 61 0.93 2.08 13.00
C HIS A 61 1.82 0.88 12.67
N ILE A 62 2.18 0.72 11.40
CA ILE A 62 2.87 -0.49 10.90
C ILE A 62 4.18 -0.15 10.20
N GLY A 63 4.22 0.89 9.38
CA GLY A 63 5.36 1.18 8.52
C GLY A 63 6.69 1.32 9.26
N HIS A 64 6.66 1.82 10.49
CA HIS A 64 7.84 1.96 11.35
C HIS A 64 8.32 0.63 11.97
N GLN A 65 7.54 -0.44 11.88
CA GLN A 65 7.90 -1.78 12.38
C GLN A 65 8.58 -2.66 11.31
N ALA A 66 8.90 -2.07 10.15
CA ALA A 66 9.58 -2.78 9.08
C ALA A 66 10.97 -3.28 9.51
N ALA A 67 11.44 -4.35 8.86
CA ALA A 67 12.74 -4.96 9.14
C ALA A 67 13.91 -4.09 8.61
N MET A 68 14.14 -2.95 9.25
CA MET A 68 15.20 -1.99 8.90
C MET A 68 15.53 -1.08 10.07
N ASP A 69 16.74 -0.50 10.06
CA ASP A 69 17.11 0.60 10.93
C ASP A 69 16.48 1.89 10.42
N LEU A 70 15.52 2.41 11.17
CA LEU A 70 14.73 3.58 10.79
C LEU A 70 15.47 4.87 11.11
N MET A 71 15.54 5.74 10.11
CA MET A 71 15.92 7.13 10.33
C MET A 71 14.64 7.99 10.45
N PRO A 72 14.60 8.96 11.40
CA PRO A 72 13.38 9.75 11.66
C PRO A 72 12.80 10.44 10.41
N TYR A 73 13.65 10.96 9.51
CA TYR A 73 13.21 11.63 8.29
C TYR A 73 12.47 10.70 7.32
N GLN A 74 12.76 9.39 7.34
CA GLN A 74 12.09 8.41 6.46
C GLN A 74 10.61 8.21 6.80
N LEU A 75 10.19 8.65 7.98
CA LEU A 75 8.78 8.61 8.38
C LEU A 75 7.98 9.84 7.90
N ASP A 76 8.65 10.93 7.58
CA ASP A 76 8.01 12.21 7.27
C ASP A 76 7.13 12.16 6.02
N PRO A 77 7.53 11.52 4.88
CA PRO A 77 6.66 11.41 3.72
C PRO A 77 5.34 10.70 4.04
N ALA A 78 5.38 9.64 4.84
CA ALA A 78 4.18 8.92 5.23
C ALA A 78 3.30 9.75 6.18
N LYS A 79 3.88 10.40 7.21
CA LYS A 79 3.16 11.28 8.13
C LYS A 79 2.45 12.43 7.41
N LEU A 80 3.15 13.11 6.49
CA LEU A 80 2.60 14.21 5.71
C LEU A 80 1.49 13.74 4.76
N SER A 81 1.66 12.57 4.15
CA SER A 81 0.67 12.01 3.23
C SER A 81 -0.61 11.62 3.95
N LEU A 82 -0.52 10.97 5.11
CA LEU A 82 -1.68 10.50 5.86
C LEU A 82 -2.57 11.61 6.41
N GLN A 83 -2.06 12.83 6.51
CA GLN A 83 -2.85 14.02 6.89
C GLN A 83 -3.77 14.50 5.76
N ARG A 84 -3.60 14.00 4.54
CA ARG A 84 -4.39 14.40 3.37
C ARG A 84 -5.43 13.34 3.03
N PRO A 85 -6.61 13.72 2.55
CA PRO A 85 -7.65 12.76 2.17
C PRO A 85 -7.22 11.88 0.99
N ARG A 86 -6.40 12.41 0.06
CA ARG A 86 -5.83 11.72 -1.08
C ARG A 86 -4.31 11.83 -1.06
N GLN A 87 -3.62 10.70 -1.11
CA GLN A 87 -2.17 10.63 -0.99
C GLN A 87 -1.53 10.77 -2.37
N ARG A 88 -1.05 11.97 -2.69
CA ARG A 88 -0.29 12.25 -3.91
C ARG A 88 0.99 12.96 -3.52
N ILE A 89 2.14 12.29 -3.71
CA ILE A 89 3.42 12.75 -3.17
C ILE A 89 4.57 12.48 -4.13
N LEU A 90 5.48 13.45 -4.21
CA LEU A 90 6.81 13.30 -4.80
C LEU A 90 7.83 13.21 -3.66
N ILE A 91 8.51 12.08 -3.55
CA ILE A 91 9.63 11.86 -2.64
C ILE A 91 10.90 12.17 -3.43
N ALA A 92 11.57 13.27 -3.07
CA ALA A 92 12.62 13.90 -3.87
C ALA A 92 13.97 13.92 -3.14
N ASP A 93 14.31 12.83 -2.49
CA ASP A 93 15.55 12.69 -1.74
C ASP A 93 16.72 12.28 -2.62
N THR A 94 17.95 12.59 -2.19
CA THR A 94 19.17 12.19 -2.89
C THR A 94 19.31 10.68 -2.96
N VAL A 95 20.18 10.21 -3.84
CA VAL A 95 20.48 8.77 -3.97
C VAL A 95 21.00 8.22 -2.64
N GLY A 96 20.51 7.06 -2.21
CA GLY A 96 20.96 6.37 -1.02
C GLY A 96 20.23 6.73 0.29
N LEU A 97 19.39 7.75 0.32
CA LEU A 97 18.62 8.13 1.53
C LEU A 97 17.40 7.25 1.83
N GLY A 98 17.08 6.32 0.95
CA GLY A 98 16.05 5.32 1.23
C GLY A 98 14.66 5.63 0.69
N LYS A 99 14.54 6.35 -0.43
CA LYS A 99 13.22 6.62 -1.08
C LYS A 99 12.32 5.40 -1.22
N THR A 100 12.91 4.26 -1.58
CA THR A 100 12.16 2.98 -1.67
C THR A 100 11.61 2.55 -0.32
N LEU A 101 12.35 2.82 0.77
CA LEU A 101 11.91 2.52 2.14
C LEU A 101 10.76 3.46 2.54
N GLU A 102 10.88 4.74 2.25
CA GLU A 102 9.83 5.74 2.51
C GLU A 102 8.53 5.39 1.77
N ALA A 103 8.64 4.98 0.51
CA ALA A 103 7.49 4.47 -0.25
C ALA A 103 6.92 3.20 0.39
N GLY A 104 7.77 2.28 0.85
CA GLY A 104 7.37 1.05 1.52
C GLY A 104 6.64 1.30 2.83
N ILE A 105 7.09 2.26 3.63
CA ILE A 105 6.42 2.71 4.86
C ILE A 105 5.02 3.21 4.53
N LEU A 106 4.89 4.15 3.58
CA LEU A 106 3.60 4.69 3.18
C LEU A 106 2.67 3.61 2.61
N MET A 107 3.19 2.74 1.75
CA MET A 107 2.41 1.63 1.19
C MET A 107 1.90 0.69 2.27
N SER A 108 2.72 0.35 3.27
CA SER A 108 2.33 -0.52 4.39
C SER A 108 1.21 0.10 5.22
N GLU A 109 1.30 1.40 5.51
CA GLU A 109 0.26 2.14 6.21
C GLU A 109 -1.06 2.17 5.43
N LEU A 110 -1.00 2.39 4.11
CA LEU A 110 -2.17 2.40 3.26
C LEU A 110 -2.82 1.01 3.12
N ILE A 111 -2.00 -0.05 3.05
CA ILE A 111 -2.49 -1.43 3.06
C ILE A 111 -3.23 -1.73 4.36
N ALA A 112 -2.67 -1.36 5.50
CA ALA A 112 -3.30 -1.54 6.81
C ALA A 112 -4.63 -0.78 6.94
N ARG A 113 -4.76 0.34 6.23
CA ARG A 113 -5.99 1.16 6.17
C ARG A 113 -7.01 0.68 5.13
N GLY A 114 -6.76 -0.46 4.48
CA GLY A 114 -7.62 -0.98 3.41
C GLY A 114 -7.53 -0.22 2.09
N LYS A 115 -6.57 0.72 1.96
CA LYS A 115 -6.34 1.54 0.76
C LYS A 115 -5.18 1.04 -0.11
N GLY A 116 -4.87 -0.24 -0.07
CA GLY A 116 -3.73 -0.82 -0.77
C GLY A 116 -3.98 -2.25 -1.24
N LYS A 117 -5.18 -2.57 -1.69
CA LYS A 117 -5.48 -3.87 -2.28
C LYS A 117 -4.79 -4.03 -3.63
N ARG A 118 -4.98 -3.05 -4.51
CA ARG A 118 -4.43 -3.06 -5.87
C ARG A 118 -3.27 -2.10 -5.99
N ILE A 119 -2.07 -2.63 -6.24
CA ILE A 119 -0.82 -1.86 -6.31
C ILE A 119 -0.12 -2.10 -7.64
N LEU A 120 0.27 -1.02 -8.30
CA LEU A 120 1.14 -1.05 -9.47
C LEU A 120 2.41 -0.27 -9.20
N VAL A 121 3.55 -0.94 -9.28
CA VAL A 121 4.86 -0.29 -9.28
C VAL A 121 5.40 -0.23 -10.69
N VAL A 122 5.75 0.96 -11.14
CA VAL A 122 6.36 1.23 -12.46
C VAL A 122 7.77 1.74 -12.24
N THR A 123 8.76 1.02 -12.75
CA THR A 123 10.18 1.38 -12.62
C THR A 123 10.96 1.03 -13.89
N VAL A 124 12.25 1.28 -13.91
CA VAL A 124 13.12 0.83 -14.99
C VAL A 124 13.47 -0.65 -14.83
N LYS A 125 13.67 -1.36 -15.94
CA LYS A 125 13.86 -2.82 -15.94
C LYS A 125 14.97 -3.30 -15.00
N SER A 126 16.07 -2.55 -14.90
CA SER A 126 17.21 -2.87 -14.03
C SER A 126 16.88 -2.84 -12.54
N MET A 127 15.96 -1.97 -12.12
CA MET A 127 15.62 -1.77 -10.71
C MET A 127 14.51 -2.70 -10.20
N MET A 128 13.78 -3.37 -11.10
CA MET A 128 12.61 -4.20 -10.72
C MET A 128 12.95 -5.26 -9.67
N THR A 129 14.06 -5.97 -9.84
CA THR A 129 14.44 -7.06 -8.91
C THR A 129 14.81 -6.53 -7.54
N GLN A 130 15.53 -5.40 -7.48
CA GLN A 130 15.90 -4.76 -6.23
C GLN A 130 14.65 -4.26 -5.50
N PHE A 131 13.78 -3.54 -6.20
CA PHE A 131 12.53 -3.03 -5.64
C PHE A 131 11.65 -4.15 -5.07
N GLN A 132 11.48 -5.26 -5.82
CA GLN A 132 10.74 -6.43 -5.35
C GLN A 132 11.34 -7.01 -4.05
N LYS A 133 12.67 -7.18 -4.02
CA LYS A 133 13.36 -7.73 -2.84
C LYS A 133 13.17 -6.85 -1.61
N GLU A 134 13.30 -5.53 -1.76
CA GLU A 134 13.12 -4.60 -0.65
C GLU A 134 11.69 -4.61 -0.14
N MET A 135 10.70 -4.57 -1.02
CA MET A 135 9.29 -4.64 -0.64
C MET A 135 8.96 -5.95 0.08
N TRP A 136 9.48 -7.08 -0.41
CA TRP A 136 9.24 -8.37 0.24
C TRP A 136 9.96 -8.50 1.58
N ASN A 137 11.27 -8.23 1.60
CA ASN A 137 12.11 -8.51 2.77
C ASN A 137 11.82 -7.57 3.95
N ARG A 138 11.43 -6.33 3.67
CA ARG A 138 11.25 -5.30 4.71
C ARG A 138 9.80 -5.08 5.09
N PHE A 139 8.90 -5.18 4.12
CA PHE A 139 7.48 -4.80 4.28
C PHE A 139 6.51 -5.96 4.06
N THR A 140 6.99 -7.15 3.68
CA THR A 140 6.16 -8.30 3.30
C THR A 140 5.12 -7.98 2.20
N ILE A 141 5.45 -7.05 1.31
CA ILE A 141 4.60 -6.68 0.17
C ILE A 141 5.03 -7.52 -1.04
N PRO A 142 4.22 -8.52 -1.44
CA PRO A 142 4.54 -9.38 -2.58
C PRO A 142 4.21 -8.68 -3.90
N LEU A 143 5.21 -8.26 -4.65
CA LEU A 143 5.01 -7.68 -5.97
C LEU A 143 5.25 -8.75 -7.04
N VAL A 144 4.25 -9.05 -7.84
CA VAL A 144 4.38 -9.96 -8.98
C VAL A 144 4.94 -9.20 -10.18
N ARG A 145 6.06 -9.69 -10.72
CA ARG A 145 6.67 -9.09 -11.90
C ARG A 145 5.84 -9.40 -13.15
N LEU A 146 5.41 -8.34 -13.86
CA LEU A 146 4.79 -8.44 -15.16
C LEU A 146 5.80 -8.08 -16.24
N ASP A 147 5.87 -8.92 -17.24
CA ASP A 147 6.54 -8.67 -18.51
C ASP A 147 5.62 -9.09 -19.67
N SER A 148 6.00 -8.77 -20.89
CA SER A 148 5.16 -9.05 -22.07
C SER A 148 4.82 -10.54 -22.19
N LYS A 149 5.76 -11.45 -21.87
CA LYS A 149 5.51 -12.90 -21.94
C LYS A 149 4.49 -13.34 -20.90
N ARG A 150 4.59 -12.84 -19.67
CA ARG A 150 3.65 -13.17 -18.59
C ARG A 150 2.26 -12.59 -18.87
N ILE A 151 2.16 -11.36 -19.37
CA ILE A 151 0.89 -10.76 -19.76
C ILE A 151 0.24 -11.56 -20.89
N GLN A 152 0.99 -11.98 -21.90
CA GLN A 152 0.47 -12.85 -22.97
C GLN A 152 -0.03 -14.19 -22.44
N LYS A 153 0.73 -14.83 -21.52
CA LYS A 153 0.32 -16.08 -20.86
C LYS A 153 -0.98 -15.90 -20.05
N ILE A 154 -1.11 -14.80 -19.33
CA ILE A 154 -2.33 -14.46 -18.58
C ILE A 154 -3.49 -14.32 -19.58
N ARG A 155 -3.33 -13.56 -20.65
CA ARG A 155 -4.35 -13.37 -21.69
C ARG A 155 -4.79 -14.67 -22.35
N ALA A 156 -3.86 -15.58 -22.61
CA ALA A 156 -4.17 -16.88 -23.20
C ALA A 156 -5.04 -17.79 -22.30
N ASN A 157 -4.99 -17.56 -20.98
CA ASN A 157 -5.73 -18.34 -19.99
C ASN A 157 -7.02 -17.65 -19.49
N LEU A 158 -7.31 -16.45 -19.97
CA LEU A 158 -8.46 -15.67 -19.53
C LEU A 158 -9.45 -15.45 -20.68
N PRO A 159 -10.74 -15.28 -20.39
CA PRO A 159 -11.71 -14.83 -21.37
C PRO A 159 -11.25 -13.55 -22.06
N SER A 160 -11.57 -13.39 -23.35
CA SER A 160 -11.12 -12.26 -24.17
C SER A 160 -11.53 -10.88 -23.66
N ASN A 161 -12.61 -10.81 -22.88
CA ASN A 161 -13.13 -9.59 -22.26
C ASN A 161 -12.50 -9.28 -20.89
N TYR A 162 -11.61 -10.15 -20.36
CA TYR A 162 -10.98 -9.92 -19.07
C TYR A 162 -9.71 -9.08 -19.21
N ASN A 163 -9.57 -8.06 -18.35
CA ASN A 163 -8.39 -7.22 -18.34
C ASN A 163 -7.23 -7.94 -17.64
N PRO A 164 -6.10 -8.22 -18.30
CA PRO A 164 -4.98 -8.98 -17.73
C PRO A 164 -4.32 -8.28 -16.53
N PHE A 165 -4.47 -6.97 -16.39
CA PHE A 165 -3.96 -6.21 -15.24
C PHE A 165 -4.80 -6.42 -13.97
N PHE A 166 -5.93 -7.11 -14.04
CA PHE A 166 -6.72 -7.49 -12.87
C PHE A 166 -6.34 -8.85 -12.29
N TYR A 167 -5.48 -9.60 -12.96
CA TYR A 167 -5.15 -10.97 -12.56
C TYR A 167 -4.36 -11.03 -11.24
N TYR A 168 -3.47 -10.09 -11.00
CA TYR A 168 -2.71 -9.96 -9.75
C TYR A 168 -3.00 -8.61 -9.10
N ASP A 169 -3.21 -8.62 -7.79
CA ASP A 169 -3.50 -7.40 -7.04
C ASP A 169 -2.27 -6.49 -6.88
N LYS A 170 -1.09 -7.06 -6.67
CA LYS A 170 0.15 -6.31 -6.43
C LYS A 170 1.19 -6.65 -7.48
N THR A 171 1.54 -5.69 -8.30
CA THR A 171 2.37 -5.92 -9.48
C THR A 171 3.49 -4.90 -9.61
N ILE A 172 4.58 -5.33 -10.28
CA ILE A 172 5.67 -4.46 -10.71
C ILE A 172 5.96 -4.70 -12.20
N ILE A 173 6.11 -3.62 -12.94
CA ILE A 173 6.32 -3.65 -14.39
C ILE A 173 7.32 -2.59 -14.82
N SER A 174 8.04 -2.84 -15.91
CA SER A 174 8.91 -1.80 -16.46
C SER A 174 8.12 -0.81 -17.28
N ILE A 175 8.46 0.48 -17.16
CA ILE A 175 7.87 1.54 -17.96
C ILE A 175 8.03 1.30 -19.46
N ASP A 176 9.15 0.69 -19.87
CA ASP A 176 9.41 0.38 -21.27
C ASP A 176 8.53 -0.75 -21.81
N THR A 177 8.08 -1.65 -20.96
CA THR A 177 7.09 -2.67 -21.34
C THR A 177 5.74 -2.02 -21.57
N LEU A 178 5.27 -1.17 -20.67
CA LEU A 178 3.97 -0.52 -20.76
C LEU A 178 3.84 0.43 -21.97
N LYS A 179 4.91 1.17 -22.31
CA LYS A 179 4.84 2.17 -23.39
C LYS A 179 4.84 1.58 -24.80
N ARG A 180 5.29 0.31 -24.97
CA ARG A 180 5.51 -0.30 -26.27
C ARG A 180 4.26 -0.83 -26.94
N ASP A 181 3.25 -1.13 -26.17
CA ASP A 181 2.10 -1.86 -26.65
C ASP A 181 0.84 -1.00 -26.63
N VAL A 182 0.31 -0.72 -27.82
CA VAL A 182 -0.92 0.06 -27.98
C VAL A 182 -2.11 -0.66 -27.33
N GLU A 183 -2.11 -2.00 -27.34
CA GLU A 183 -3.17 -2.79 -26.69
C GLU A 183 -3.19 -2.61 -25.17
N TYR A 184 -2.02 -2.43 -24.53
CA TYR A 184 -1.97 -2.19 -23.09
C TYR A 184 -2.67 -0.91 -22.70
N ARG A 185 -2.66 0.09 -23.56
CA ARG A 185 -3.32 1.37 -23.31
C ARG A 185 -4.80 1.20 -23.00
N THR A 186 -5.53 0.46 -23.82
CA THR A 186 -6.97 0.19 -23.60
C THR A 186 -7.19 -0.54 -22.26
N HIS A 187 -6.34 -1.50 -21.94
CA HIS A 187 -6.43 -2.21 -20.66
C HIS A 187 -6.14 -1.30 -19.47
N LEU A 188 -5.16 -0.39 -19.60
CA LEU A 188 -4.81 0.56 -18.55
C LEU A 188 -5.90 1.63 -18.36
N GLU A 189 -6.50 2.11 -19.44
CA GLU A 189 -7.62 3.06 -19.41
C GLU A 189 -8.85 2.49 -18.69
N ASN A 190 -9.03 1.17 -18.73
CA ASN A 190 -10.11 0.45 -18.07
C ASN A 190 -9.70 -0.20 -16.74
N ALA A 191 -8.52 0.09 -16.23
CA ALA A 191 -8.04 -0.39 -14.95
C ALA A 191 -7.99 0.75 -13.92
N TYR A 192 -8.01 0.38 -12.63
CA TYR A 192 -7.86 1.32 -11.52
C TYR A 192 -7.02 0.67 -10.42
N TRP A 193 -6.18 1.46 -9.77
CA TRP A 193 -5.33 1.01 -8.67
C TRP A 193 -5.52 1.89 -7.44
N ASP A 194 -5.47 1.28 -6.28
CA ASP A 194 -5.45 2.01 -5.01
C ASP A 194 -4.16 2.79 -4.88
N ILE A 195 -3.03 2.16 -5.26
CA ILE A 195 -1.70 2.78 -5.20
C ILE A 195 -0.96 2.55 -6.51
N ILE A 196 -0.44 3.63 -7.09
CA ILE A 196 0.59 3.57 -8.13
C ILE A 196 1.87 4.20 -7.61
N VAL A 197 2.97 3.47 -7.76
CA VAL A 197 4.33 3.98 -7.49
C VAL A 197 5.05 4.15 -8.82
N ILE A 198 5.60 5.33 -9.08
CA ILE A 198 6.51 5.57 -10.23
C ILE A 198 7.89 5.85 -9.67
N ASP A 199 8.77 4.87 -9.83
CA ASP A 199 10.18 5.00 -9.47
C ASP A 199 10.96 5.63 -10.60
N GLU A 200 12.02 6.40 -10.27
CA GLU A 200 12.79 7.21 -11.21
C GLU A 200 11.88 8.15 -12.03
N ALA A 201 11.01 8.88 -11.32
CA ALA A 201 9.95 9.70 -11.91
C ALA A 201 10.45 10.79 -12.88
N GLN A 202 11.72 11.21 -12.80
CA GLN A 202 12.32 12.11 -13.80
C GLN A 202 12.30 11.53 -15.24
N ASN A 203 12.16 10.21 -15.37
CA ASN A 203 12.04 9.56 -16.69
C ASN A 203 10.66 9.76 -17.35
N VAL A 204 9.66 10.21 -16.59
CA VAL A 204 8.31 10.48 -17.09
C VAL A 204 7.98 11.96 -17.18
N ALA A 205 8.89 12.84 -16.76
CA ALA A 205 8.75 14.28 -16.89
C ALA A 205 8.72 14.71 -18.37
N GLU A 206 7.99 15.76 -18.67
CA GLU A 206 7.98 16.36 -20.03
C GLU A 206 9.29 17.04 -20.33
N ARG A 207 9.89 16.69 -21.48
CA ARG A 207 11.13 17.26 -21.96
C ARG A 207 10.95 17.76 -23.39
N GLY A 208 10.70 19.08 -23.56
CA GLY A 208 10.54 19.71 -24.87
C GLY A 208 9.19 19.43 -25.56
N ASP A 209 9.10 19.68 -26.87
CA ASP A 209 7.87 19.58 -27.66
C ASP A 209 7.44 18.13 -27.94
N HIS A 210 8.36 17.20 -27.85
CA HIS A 210 8.05 15.79 -27.96
C HIS A 210 7.62 15.28 -26.59
N GLN A 211 6.33 15.29 -26.33
CA GLN A 211 5.76 14.61 -25.18
C GLN A 211 6.07 13.12 -25.29
N ALA A 212 7.07 12.70 -24.55
CA ALA A 212 7.49 11.31 -24.57
C ALA A 212 6.30 10.40 -24.24
N GLN A 213 6.23 9.26 -24.90
CA GLN A 213 5.19 8.24 -24.60
C GLN A 213 5.11 7.90 -23.10
N ARG A 214 6.25 8.00 -22.41
CA ARG A 214 6.33 7.80 -20.95
C ARG A 214 5.54 8.84 -20.16
N SER A 215 5.57 10.12 -20.57
CA SER A 215 4.81 11.18 -19.88
C SER A 215 3.32 11.00 -20.07
N ARG A 216 2.86 10.67 -21.29
CA ARG A 216 1.45 10.36 -21.56
C ARG A 216 0.96 9.17 -20.76
N LEU A 217 1.78 8.12 -20.67
CA LEU A 217 1.48 6.94 -19.86
C LEU A 217 1.38 7.31 -18.37
N ALA A 218 2.32 8.09 -17.84
CA ALA A 218 2.29 8.49 -16.43
C ALA A 218 1.05 9.35 -16.10
N LYS A 219 0.64 10.23 -16.99
CA LYS A 219 -0.62 11.00 -16.84
C LYS A 219 -1.83 10.07 -16.81
N LEU A 220 -1.91 9.12 -17.75
CA LEU A 220 -2.97 8.12 -17.74
C LEU A 220 -3.01 7.36 -16.40
N LEU A 221 -1.87 6.91 -15.90
CA LEU A 221 -1.77 6.20 -14.62
C LEU A 221 -2.16 7.09 -13.43
N ALA A 222 -1.82 8.38 -13.47
CA ALA A 222 -2.24 9.34 -12.46
C ALA A 222 -3.76 9.45 -12.38
N ASP A 223 -4.45 9.47 -13.52
CA ASP A 223 -5.92 9.52 -13.59
C ASP A 223 -6.58 8.19 -13.16
N ARG A 224 -5.83 7.10 -13.14
CA ARG A 224 -6.29 5.74 -12.81
C ARG A 224 -5.83 5.25 -11.45
N SER A 225 -5.46 6.15 -10.56
CA SER A 225 -5.05 5.82 -9.20
C SER A 225 -5.69 6.73 -8.17
N ASP A 226 -5.95 6.17 -7.00
CA ASP A 226 -6.29 6.95 -5.82
C ASP A 226 -5.02 7.58 -5.24
N THR A 227 -4.05 6.75 -4.89
CA THR A 227 -2.74 7.19 -4.40
C THR A 227 -1.70 7.15 -5.52
N MET A 228 -0.90 8.24 -5.61
CA MET A 228 0.25 8.33 -6.50
C MET A 228 1.51 8.66 -5.69
N ILE A 229 2.50 7.79 -5.75
CA ILE A 229 3.80 7.98 -5.12
C ILE A 229 4.85 8.06 -6.23
N MET A 230 5.52 9.19 -6.34
CA MET A 230 6.62 9.38 -7.28
C MET A 230 7.94 9.45 -6.52
N LEU A 231 8.94 8.70 -6.98
CA LEU A 231 10.28 8.68 -6.41
C LEU A 231 11.27 9.26 -7.42
N SER A 232 12.07 10.24 -7.01
CA SER A 232 13.10 10.81 -7.87
C SER A 232 14.30 11.28 -7.06
N ALA A 233 15.50 10.98 -7.53
CA ALA A 233 16.71 11.56 -6.96
C ALA A 233 17.01 12.95 -7.55
N THR A 234 16.51 13.20 -8.76
CA THR A 234 16.73 14.43 -9.51
C THR A 234 15.40 14.93 -10.08
N PRO A 235 14.47 15.42 -9.22
CA PRO A 235 13.15 15.85 -9.68
C PRO A 235 13.21 17.06 -10.61
N HIS A 236 14.34 17.76 -10.59
CA HIS A 236 14.59 18.99 -11.34
C HIS A 236 15.84 18.82 -12.22
N ASP A 237 15.68 18.90 -13.53
CA ASP A 237 16.74 18.83 -14.53
C ASP A 237 17.19 20.23 -15.03
N GLY A 238 16.97 21.27 -14.22
CA GLY A 238 17.22 22.67 -14.59
C GLY A 238 16.08 23.31 -15.40
N ARG A 239 15.05 22.56 -15.79
CA ARG A 239 13.91 23.05 -16.57
C ARG A 239 12.65 23.09 -15.71
N ALA A 240 12.12 24.27 -15.47
CA ALA A 240 10.89 24.46 -14.69
C ALA A 240 9.69 23.67 -15.25
N LYS A 241 9.60 23.53 -16.59
CA LYS A 241 8.55 22.76 -17.27
C LYS A 241 8.58 21.27 -16.90
N SER A 242 9.78 20.71 -16.78
CA SER A 242 9.98 19.29 -16.42
C SER A 242 9.45 19.00 -15.01
N PHE A 243 9.83 19.81 -14.04
CA PHE A 243 9.34 19.70 -12.67
C PHE A 243 7.83 19.96 -12.56
N ALA A 244 7.34 21.03 -13.21
CA ALA A 244 5.91 21.33 -13.23
C ALA A 244 5.08 20.18 -13.80
N SER A 245 5.59 19.45 -14.80
CA SER A 245 4.90 18.31 -15.38
C SER A 245 4.73 17.14 -14.39
N LEU A 246 5.71 16.92 -13.50
CA LEU A 246 5.59 15.94 -12.42
C LEU A 246 4.56 16.39 -11.37
N MET A 247 4.62 17.66 -10.97
CA MET A 247 3.68 18.22 -9.99
C MET A 247 2.23 18.20 -10.48
N ASN A 248 2.01 18.39 -11.77
CA ASN A 248 0.66 18.32 -12.38
C ASN A 248 0.07 16.90 -12.43
N MET A 249 0.84 15.86 -12.15
CA MET A 249 0.35 14.49 -12.03
C MET A 249 -0.02 14.13 -10.59
N LEU A 250 0.36 14.96 -9.62
CA LEU A 250 0.08 14.81 -8.19
C LEU A 250 -1.13 15.65 -7.79
#